data_f77e45bb85b99dc81a62356c1f5a63f9
#
_entry.id   f77e45bb85b99dc81a62356c1f5a63f9
#
_cell.length_a   1.000
_cell.length_b   1.000
_cell.length_c   1.000
_cell.angle_alpha   90.00
_cell.angle_beta   90.00
_cell.angle_gamma   90.00
#
_symmetry.space_group_name_H-M   'P 1'
#
loop_
_entity.id
_entity.type
_entity.pdbx_description
1 polymer ?
#
loop_
_entity_poly.entity_id
_entity_poly.type
_entity_poly.pdbx_seq_one_letter_code
_entity_poly.pdbx_strand_id
1 'polypeptide(L)'
;ETLLANGVDGVAVSPIDAENQTPFLNEVAENTILITQDADAPMSNRLVYIGANNYKAGRALGKLVKDAIPDGGEVMLFVGRLEQLNARQRRQGVIDELLNRSAQELDQVKYDPVDSKNLSAEGSKYVILDTRTDNFDKAKAKSNAEDAITKYKDLKCMVGLFAYNPPACIDAIKEADKVGSIKICGFDEQDALLQAISDGNAYGTISQLPWEYGYESIKMLKDIYEGRMPESKFVEKSFAAVTKENIDEFWAKKKEMAALGKSQ
;
A
#
# COMPACT_ATOMS: atom_id res chain seq x y z
N GLU A 1 24.16 -1.07 6.36
CA GLU A 1 25.57 -1.28 6.80
C GLU A 1 26.47 -1.53 5.59
N THR A 2 26.23 -2.57 4.77
CA THR A 2 27.10 -2.93 3.63
C THR A 2 27.32 -1.77 2.65
N LEU A 3 26.28 -0.98 2.33
CA LEU A 3 26.41 0.17 1.43
C LEU A 3 27.30 1.26 2.02
N LEU A 4 27.18 1.55 3.33
CA LEU A 4 28.06 2.51 4.01
C LEU A 4 29.52 2.04 4.00
N ALA A 5 29.75 0.74 4.29
CA ALA A 5 31.09 0.16 4.23
C ALA A 5 31.71 0.23 2.82
N ASN A 6 30.89 0.23 1.78
CA ASN A 6 31.33 0.39 0.39
C ASN A 6 31.52 1.87 -0.03
N GLY A 7 31.28 2.83 0.86
CA GLY A 7 31.51 4.24 0.60
C GLY A 7 30.59 4.87 -0.45
N VAL A 8 29.30 4.49 -0.47
CA VAL A 8 28.33 5.08 -1.41
C VAL A 8 28.02 6.54 -1.03
N ASP A 9 27.82 7.38 -2.04
CA ASP A 9 27.54 8.81 -1.88
C ASP A 9 26.12 9.10 -1.40
N GLY A 10 25.20 8.13 -1.56
CA GLY A 10 23.84 8.27 -1.13
C GLY A 10 23.06 6.97 -1.15
N VAL A 11 22.01 6.92 -0.32
CA VAL A 11 21.10 5.77 -0.22
C VAL A 11 19.65 6.22 -0.25
N ALA A 12 18.82 5.47 -0.98
CA ALA A 12 17.36 5.54 -0.95
C ALA A 12 16.82 4.31 -0.22
N VAL A 13 16.09 4.50 0.86
CA VAL A 13 15.62 3.43 1.76
C VAL A 13 14.10 3.38 1.80
N SER A 14 13.52 2.18 1.81
CA SER A 14 12.12 1.94 2.18
C SER A 14 12.10 1.32 3.59
N PRO A 15 11.89 2.11 4.68
CA PRO A 15 11.94 1.62 6.04
C PRO A 15 10.81 0.64 6.34
N ILE A 16 11.13 -0.47 7.00
CA ILE A 16 10.15 -1.49 7.42
C ILE A 16 9.54 -1.13 8.79
N ASP A 17 10.30 -0.45 9.64
CA ASP A 17 9.90 -0.02 10.96
C ASP A 17 10.45 1.41 11.20
N ALA A 18 9.60 2.39 10.95
CA ALA A 18 10.01 3.79 10.97
C ALA A 18 10.53 4.25 12.34
N GLU A 19 9.95 3.75 13.43
CA GLU A 19 10.32 4.16 14.79
C GLU A 19 11.65 3.53 15.22
N ASN A 20 11.74 2.19 15.14
CA ASN A 20 12.91 1.46 15.60
C ASN A 20 14.13 1.63 14.68
N GLN A 21 13.92 1.92 13.39
CA GLN A 21 15.03 2.17 12.45
C GLN A 21 15.53 3.62 12.46
N THR A 22 14.79 4.57 13.02
CA THR A 22 15.18 5.99 13.03
C THR A 22 16.59 6.23 13.60
N PRO A 23 17.03 5.64 14.73
CA PRO A 23 18.40 5.87 15.22
C PRO A 23 19.48 5.46 14.22
N PHE A 24 19.32 4.30 13.59
CA PHE A 24 20.26 3.82 12.56
C PHE A 24 20.18 4.66 11.27
N LEU A 25 19.01 5.10 10.86
CA LEU A 25 18.85 6.00 9.72
C LEU A 25 19.54 7.36 9.97
N ASN A 26 19.54 7.85 11.20
CA ASN A 26 20.25 9.06 11.56
C ASN A 26 21.78 8.88 11.47
N GLU A 27 22.31 7.74 11.91
CA GLU A 27 23.72 7.39 11.70
C GLU A 27 24.07 7.31 10.20
N VAL A 28 23.18 6.75 9.38
CA VAL A 28 23.34 6.74 7.90
C VAL A 28 23.41 8.18 7.36
N ALA A 29 22.52 9.07 7.82
CA ALA A 29 22.47 10.45 7.38
C ALA A 29 23.69 11.29 7.78
N GLU A 30 24.41 10.90 8.82
CA GLU A 30 25.68 11.54 9.23
C GLU A 30 26.83 11.16 8.28
N ASN A 31 26.74 10.04 7.57
CA ASN A 31 27.82 9.48 6.78
C ASN A 31 27.58 9.57 5.26
N THR A 32 26.33 9.73 4.81
CA THR A 32 25.98 9.79 3.39
C THR A 32 24.64 10.49 3.16
N ILE A 33 24.32 10.80 1.90
CA ILE A 33 23.01 11.36 1.55
C ILE A 33 21.94 10.28 1.82
N LEU A 34 20.98 10.60 2.71
CA LEU A 34 19.85 9.73 3.02
C LEU A 34 18.54 10.31 2.48
N ILE A 35 17.85 9.55 1.66
CA ILE A 35 16.45 9.78 1.29
C ILE A 35 15.62 8.53 1.59
N THR A 36 14.30 8.70 1.79
CA THR A 36 13.36 7.58 1.88
C THR A 36 12.48 7.52 0.63
N GLN A 37 12.03 6.32 0.27
CA GLN A 37 11.11 6.12 -0.84
C GLN A 37 10.10 5.01 -0.52
N ASP A 38 8.90 5.01 -1.13
CA ASP A 38 7.79 4.06 -0.90
C ASP A 38 7.24 4.08 0.54
N ALA A 39 8.04 3.72 1.54
CA ALA A 39 7.74 3.92 2.96
C ALA A 39 8.63 5.03 3.55
N ASP A 40 8.12 5.73 4.56
CA ASP A 40 8.82 6.87 5.17
C ASP A 40 9.18 6.63 6.64
N ALA A 41 10.25 7.30 7.09
CA ALA A 41 10.63 7.48 8.49
C ALA A 41 10.74 8.99 8.77
N PRO A 42 9.63 9.70 9.01
CA PRO A 42 9.61 11.17 9.06
C PRO A 42 10.40 11.77 10.25
N MET A 43 10.65 10.97 11.29
CA MET A 43 11.45 11.38 12.46
C MET A 43 12.96 11.21 12.24
N SER A 44 13.37 10.61 11.13
CA SER A 44 14.79 10.50 10.77
C SER A 44 15.33 11.77 10.12
N ASN A 45 16.67 11.88 10.07
CA ASN A 45 17.38 12.97 9.42
C ASN A 45 17.42 12.85 7.88
N ARG A 46 16.51 12.07 7.29
CA ARG A 46 16.39 11.99 5.84
C ARG A 46 16.13 13.36 5.21
N LEU A 47 16.71 13.61 4.04
CA LEU A 47 16.54 14.90 3.36
C LEU A 47 15.17 15.02 2.71
N VAL A 48 14.68 13.94 2.08
CA VAL A 48 13.40 13.93 1.37
C VAL A 48 12.78 12.53 1.38
N TYR A 49 11.47 12.47 1.39
CA TYR A 49 10.68 11.28 1.08
C TYR A 49 10.09 11.38 -0.32
N ILE A 50 10.20 10.30 -1.11
CA ILE A 50 9.61 10.17 -2.46
C ILE A 50 8.61 9.04 -2.41
N GLY A 51 7.32 9.34 -2.64
CA GLY A 51 6.29 8.31 -2.62
C GLY A 51 4.88 8.86 -2.74
N ALA A 52 3.90 7.97 -2.73
CA ALA A 52 2.50 8.35 -2.70
C ALA A 52 2.09 8.89 -1.33
N ASN A 53 1.07 9.73 -1.31
CA ASN A 53 0.32 9.99 -0.10
C ASN A 53 -0.52 8.74 0.23
N ASN A 54 0.02 7.88 1.09
CA ASN A 54 -0.57 6.58 1.41
C ASN A 54 -1.94 6.69 2.09
N TYR A 55 -2.23 7.78 2.81
CA TYR A 55 -3.55 8.02 3.36
C TYR A 55 -4.58 8.32 2.25
N LYS A 56 -4.26 9.21 1.31
CA LYS A 56 -5.12 9.48 0.14
C LYS A 56 -5.31 8.22 -0.72
N ALA A 57 -4.26 7.45 -0.93
CA ALA A 57 -4.31 6.18 -1.66
C ALA A 57 -5.20 5.15 -0.95
N GLY A 58 -5.13 5.07 0.39
CA GLY A 58 -6.05 4.28 1.21
C GLY A 58 -7.51 4.73 1.07
N ARG A 59 -7.77 6.03 1.04
CA ARG A 59 -9.12 6.54 0.77
C ARG A 59 -9.62 6.17 -0.64
N ALA A 60 -8.74 6.24 -1.64
CA ALA A 60 -9.08 5.81 -2.99
C ALA A 60 -9.40 4.30 -3.04
N LEU A 61 -8.66 3.47 -2.29
CA LEU A 61 -8.99 2.06 -2.13
C LEU A 61 -10.36 1.86 -1.44
N GLY A 62 -10.67 2.65 -0.42
CA GLY A 62 -11.99 2.66 0.22
C GLY A 62 -13.13 3.00 -0.76
N LYS A 63 -12.89 3.91 -1.72
CA LYS A 63 -13.84 4.19 -2.81
C LYS A 63 -14.04 2.97 -3.72
N LEU A 64 -12.95 2.28 -4.12
CA LEU A 64 -13.08 1.03 -4.88
C LEU A 64 -13.90 -0.02 -4.12
N VAL A 65 -13.77 -0.11 -2.80
CA VAL A 65 -14.62 -0.99 -1.98
C VAL A 65 -16.08 -0.57 -2.04
N LYS A 66 -16.39 0.74 -1.91
CA LYS A 66 -17.76 1.25 -2.04
C LYS A 66 -18.38 0.93 -3.40
N ASP A 67 -17.59 1.01 -4.47
CA ASP A 67 -18.03 0.69 -5.83
C ASP A 67 -18.23 -0.83 -6.01
N ALA A 68 -17.37 -1.65 -5.38
CA ALA A 68 -17.46 -3.12 -5.44
C ALA A 68 -18.67 -3.69 -4.69
N ILE A 69 -19.03 -3.06 -3.56
CA ILE A 69 -20.17 -3.46 -2.69
C ILE A 69 -21.03 -2.24 -2.31
N PRO A 70 -21.79 -1.66 -3.28
CA PRO A 70 -22.51 -0.40 -3.08
C PRO A 70 -23.62 -0.47 -2.02
N ASP A 71 -24.12 -1.66 -1.74
CA ASP A 71 -25.13 -1.88 -0.69
C ASP A 71 -24.51 -1.95 0.71
N GLY A 72 -23.18 -1.93 0.81
CA GLY A 72 -22.44 -2.05 2.07
C GLY A 72 -22.17 -3.48 2.48
N GLY A 73 -21.77 -3.67 3.73
CA GLY A 73 -21.53 -4.99 4.34
C GLY A 73 -20.22 -5.09 5.10
N GLU A 74 -19.88 -6.31 5.45
CA GLU A 74 -18.68 -6.64 6.22
C GLU A 74 -17.43 -6.63 5.35
N VAL A 75 -16.37 -5.98 5.85
CA VAL A 75 -15.08 -5.79 5.18
C VAL A 75 -13.96 -6.27 6.08
N MET A 76 -13.02 -7.06 5.54
CA MET A 76 -11.81 -7.51 6.23
C MET A 76 -10.58 -6.92 5.56
N LEU A 77 -9.65 -6.36 6.37
CA LEU A 77 -8.39 -5.81 5.88
C LEU A 77 -7.24 -6.80 6.11
N PHE A 78 -6.30 -6.88 5.15
CA PHE A 78 -5.12 -7.76 5.18
C PHE A 78 -3.87 -6.94 4.90
N VAL A 79 -2.81 -7.13 5.69
CA VAL A 79 -1.57 -6.36 5.59
C VAL A 79 -0.39 -7.13 6.18
N GLY A 80 0.81 -6.80 5.75
CA GLY A 80 2.03 -7.40 6.29
C GLY A 80 2.26 -7.04 7.76
N ARG A 81 2.55 -5.77 8.01
CA ARG A 81 2.81 -5.23 9.36
C ARG A 81 2.27 -3.82 9.49
N LEU A 82 1.81 -3.49 10.69
CA LEU A 82 1.33 -2.14 11.03
C LEU A 82 2.40 -1.23 11.66
N GLU A 83 3.62 -1.73 11.84
CA GLU A 83 4.79 -0.92 12.19
C GLU A 83 5.25 -0.05 11.00
N GLN A 84 4.97 -0.46 9.77
CA GLN A 84 5.21 0.37 8.59
C GLN A 84 4.21 1.53 8.53
N LEU A 85 4.75 2.74 8.34
CA LEU A 85 3.93 3.95 8.28
C LEU A 85 2.93 3.93 7.10
N ASN A 86 3.37 3.50 5.92
CA ASN A 86 2.51 3.37 4.74
C ASN A 86 1.33 2.40 4.98
N ALA A 87 1.56 1.28 5.68
CA ALA A 87 0.51 0.33 6.06
C ALA A 87 -0.55 0.97 6.95
N ARG A 88 -0.12 1.71 8.00
CA ARG A 88 -1.03 2.44 8.90
C ARG A 88 -1.83 3.51 8.14
N GLN A 89 -1.17 4.25 7.26
CA GLN A 89 -1.81 5.30 6.46
C GLN A 89 -2.84 4.72 5.48
N ARG A 90 -2.50 3.65 4.74
CA ARG A 90 -3.45 2.96 3.84
C ARG A 90 -4.65 2.42 4.60
N ARG A 91 -4.40 1.72 5.72
CA ARG A 91 -5.46 1.20 6.59
C ARG A 91 -6.39 2.30 7.05
N GLN A 92 -5.84 3.41 7.59
CA GLN A 92 -6.66 4.51 8.09
C GLN A 92 -7.45 5.18 6.97
N GLY A 93 -6.84 5.37 5.81
CA GLY A 93 -7.54 5.91 4.65
C GLY A 93 -8.76 5.07 4.24
N VAL A 94 -8.62 3.75 4.20
CA VAL A 94 -9.75 2.83 3.92
C VAL A 94 -10.84 2.96 4.99
N ILE A 95 -10.45 2.93 6.28
CA ILE A 95 -11.40 3.06 7.39
C ILE A 95 -12.16 4.38 7.31
N ASP A 96 -11.47 5.50 7.17
CA ASP A 96 -12.09 6.82 7.13
C ASP A 96 -13.03 6.98 5.94
N GLU A 97 -12.65 6.42 4.78
CA GLU A 97 -13.52 6.45 3.60
C GLU A 97 -14.78 5.62 3.81
N LEU A 98 -14.65 4.37 4.27
CA LEU A 98 -15.81 3.49 4.47
C LEU A 98 -16.76 4.01 5.58
N LEU A 99 -16.21 4.63 6.61
CA LEU A 99 -16.99 5.19 7.71
C LEU A 99 -17.46 6.65 7.47
N ASN A 100 -17.30 7.18 6.26
CA ASN A 100 -17.68 8.53 5.86
C ASN A 100 -17.05 9.63 6.72
N ARG A 101 -15.86 9.41 7.26
CA ARG A 101 -15.11 10.41 8.03
C ARG A 101 -14.48 11.44 7.09
N SER A 102 -14.31 12.66 7.58
CA SER A 102 -13.62 13.72 6.84
C SER A 102 -12.18 13.34 6.50
N ALA A 103 -11.69 13.81 5.35
CA ALA A 103 -10.28 13.63 5.01
C ALA A 103 -9.38 14.40 5.98
N GLN A 104 -8.20 13.85 6.25
CA GLN A 104 -7.19 14.44 7.14
C GLN A 104 -5.95 14.80 6.32
N GLU A 105 -5.20 15.81 6.78
CA GLU A 105 -3.88 16.10 6.23
C GLU A 105 -2.89 15.02 6.67
N LEU A 106 -1.92 14.71 5.81
CA LEU A 106 -1.04 13.54 5.98
C LEU A 106 -0.25 13.56 7.31
N ASP A 107 0.18 14.73 7.74
CA ASP A 107 0.92 14.96 8.98
C ASP A 107 0.04 15.01 10.24
N GLN A 108 -1.28 14.99 10.07
CA GLN A 108 -2.28 15.10 11.14
C GLN A 108 -3.16 13.85 11.25
N VAL A 109 -2.85 12.79 10.47
CA VAL A 109 -3.67 11.57 10.45
C VAL A 109 -3.73 10.93 11.85
N LYS A 110 -4.94 10.80 12.37
CA LYS A 110 -5.25 10.08 13.59
C LYS A 110 -5.58 8.64 13.24
N TYR A 111 -4.89 7.71 13.86
CA TYR A 111 -5.02 6.28 13.57
C TYR A 111 -5.94 5.61 14.58
N ASP A 112 -6.91 4.83 14.09
CA ASP A 112 -7.64 3.89 14.93
C ASP A 112 -6.67 2.84 15.50
N PRO A 113 -6.86 2.38 16.76
CA PRO A 113 -6.03 1.35 17.35
C PRO A 113 -5.87 0.14 16.43
N VAL A 114 -4.68 -0.47 16.43
CA VAL A 114 -4.33 -1.56 15.50
C VAL A 114 -5.16 -2.83 15.74
N ASP A 115 -5.64 -3.03 16.95
CA ASP A 115 -6.48 -4.14 17.39
C ASP A 115 -7.98 -3.86 17.34
N SER A 116 -8.39 -2.71 16.78
CA SER A 116 -9.80 -2.35 16.61
C SER A 116 -10.54 -3.37 15.76
N LYS A 117 -11.74 -3.74 16.22
CA LYS A 117 -12.63 -4.69 15.56
C LYS A 117 -14.03 -4.12 15.44
N ASN A 118 -14.75 -4.59 14.40
CA ASN A 118 -16.13 -4.22 14.15
C ASN A 118 -16.34 -2.69 14.11
N LEU A 119 -15.36 -1.97 13.48
CA LEU A 119 -15.45 -0.54 13.32
C LEU A 119 -16.63 -0.19 12.41
N SER A 120 -17.52 0.65 12.93
CA SER A 120 -18.69 1.16 12.23
C SER A 120 -18.94 2.61 12.60
N ALA A 121 -19.77 3.32 11.86
CA ALA A 121 -20.20 4.67 12.18
C ALA A 121 -21.66 4.87 11.80
N GLU A 122 -22.35 5.77 12.49
CA GLU A 122 -23.70 6.17 12.14
C GLU A 122 -23.73 6.72 10.69
N GLY A 123 -24.70 6.27 9.91
CA GLY A 123 -24.82 6.63 8.49
C GLY A 123 -23.87 5.88 7.55
N SER A 124 -22.98 5.01 8.06
CA SER A 124 -22.18 4.11 7.22
C SER A 124 -22.92 2.79 7.01
N LYS A 125 -22.79 2.25 5.79
CA LYS A 125 -23.29 0.90 5.45
C LYS A 125 -22.25 -0.19 5.67
N TYR A 126 -21.01 0.15 6.08
CA TYR A 126 -19.86 -0.73 6.14
C TYR A 126 -19.46 -1.02 7.57
N VAL A 127 -19.02 -2.25 7.80
CA VAL A 127 -18.41 -2.68 9.07
C VAL A 127 -17.04 -3.25 8.76
N ILE A 128 -15.98 -2.64 9.30
CA ILE A 128 -14.62 -3.16 9.19
C ILE A 128 -14.42 -4.15 10.35
N LEU A 129 -14.42 -5.44 10.03
CA LEU A 129 -14.40 -6.52 11.02
C LEU A 129 -13.10 -6.57 11.82
N ASP A 130 -11.97 -6.50 11.11
CA ASP A 130 -10.63 -6.64 11.69
C ASP A 130 -9.57 -6.21 10.66
N THR A 131 -8.32 -6.08 11.11
CA THR A 131 -7.13 -6.00 10.26
C THR A 131 -6.21 -7.18 10.58
N ARG A 132 -6.02 -8.08 9.61
CA ARG A 132 -5.21 -9.29 9.76
C ARG A 132 -3.79 -9.04 9.31
N THR A 133 -2.82 -9.23 10.21
CA THR A 133 -1.39 -9.12 9.90
C THR A 133 -0.78 -10.50 9.66
N ASP A 134 0.17 -10.58 8.74
CA ASP A 134 0.82 -11.83 8.33
C ASP A 134 2.35 -11.83 8.49
N ASN A 135 2.95 -10.70 8.87
CA ASN A 135 4.41 -10.52 9.02
C ASN A 135 5.21 -10.85 7.73
N PHE A 136 4.65 -10.55 6.56
CA PHE A 136 5.19 -10.86 5.23
C PHE A 136 5.26 -12.36 4.91
N ASP A 137 4.59 -13.20 5.68
CA ASP A 137 4.45 -14.63 5.41
C ASP A 137 3.24 -14.88 4.50
N LYS A 138 3.51 -15.31 3.25
CA LYS A 138 2.47 -15.54 2.24
C LYS A 138 1.54 -16.71 2.61
N ALA A 139 2.05 -17.73 3.31
CA ALA A 139 1.22 -18.84 3.76
C ALA A 139 0.25 -18.38 4.85
N LYS A 140 0.73 -17.55 5.78
CA LYS A 140 -0.10 -16.92 6.80
C LYS A 140 -1.11 -15.94 6.20
N ALA A 141 -0.73 -15.18 5.16
CA ALA A 141 -1.66 -14.30 4.45
C ALA A 141 -2.85 -15.08 3.90
N LYS A 142 -2.60 -16.24 3.24
CA LYS A 142 -3.65 -17.13 2.73
C LYS A 142 -4.49 -17.72 3.86
N SER A 143 -3.86 -18.26 4.90
CA SER A 143 -4.56 -18.82 6.07
C SER A 143 -5.44 -17.78 6.77
N ASN A 144 -4.99 -16.53 6.89
CA ASN A 144 -5.80 -15.43 7.41
C ASN A 144 -7.08 -15.19 6.59
N ALA A 145 -6.98 -15.32 5.25
CA ALA A 145 -8.12 -15.17 4.35
C ALA A 145 -9.11 -16.35 4.48
N GLU A 146 -8.61 -17.58 4.52
CA GLU A 146 -9.41 -18.81 4.76
C GLU A 146 -10.16 -18.76 6.09
N ASP A 147 -9.48 -18.34 7.18
CA ASP A 147 -10.08 -18.13 8.48
C ASP A 147 -11.18 -17.07 8.45
N ALA A 148 -10.97 -15.97 7.72
CA ALA A 148 -11.98 -14.92 7.59
C ALA A 148 -13.24 -15.44 6.89
N ILE A 149 -13.10 -16.18 5.78
CA ILE A 149 -14.22 -16.81 5.06
C ILE A 149 -14.98 -17.79 5.97
N THR A 150 -14.24 -18.57 6.76
CA THR A 150 -14.83 -19.58 7.64
C THR A 150 -15.60 -18.95 8.78
N LYS A 151 -15.04 -17.89 9.38
CA LYS A 151 -15.58 -17.24 10.58
C LYS A 151 -16.72 -16.26 10.28
N TYR A 152 -16.61 -15.49 9.20
CA TYR A 152 -17.55 -14.41 8.89
C TYR A 152 -18.40 -14.76 7.68
N LYS A 153 -19.62 -15.25 7.92
CA LYS A 153 -20.49 -15.77 6.86
C LYS A 153 -21.09 -14.69 5.97
N ASP A 154 -21.16 -13.46 6.49
CA ASP A 154 -21.70 -12.28 5.81
C ASP A 154 -20.59 -11.40 5.21
N LEU A 155 -19.33 -11.85 5.20
CA LEU A 155 -18.20 -11.15 4.61
C LEU A 155 -18.46 -10.82 3.13
N LYS A 156 -18.39 -9.53 2.78
CA LYS A 156 -18.66 -9.02 1.43
C LYS A 156 -17.42 -8.62 0.66
N CYS A 157 -16.38 -8.13 1.36
CA CYS A 157 -15.16 -7.67 0.70
C CYS A 157 -13.92 -7.99 1.52
N MET A 158 -12.87 -8.43 0.85
CA MET A 158 -11.51 -8.57 1.35
C MET A 158 -10.64 -7.49 0.71
N VAL A 159 -9.87 -6.77 1.52
CA VAL A 159 -9.04 -5.65 1.09
C VAL A 159 -7.59 -5.94 1.43
N GLY A 160 -6.76 -6.16 0.42
CA GLY A 160 -5.32 -6.34 0.60
C GLY A 160 -4.59 -5.00 0.50
N LEU A 161 -3.80 -4.66 1.52
CA LEU A 161 -3.09 -3.37 1.60
C LEU A 161 -1.66 -3.44 1.07
N PHE A 162 -1.14 -4.63 0.79
CA PHE A 162 0.17 -4.89 0.18
C PHE A 162 0.02 -5.82 -1.02
N ALA A 163 0.99 -5.75 -1.92
CA ALA A 163 0.98 -6.40 -3.23
C ALA A 163 0.58 -7.90 -3.21
N TYR A 164 1.02 -8.66 -2.21
CA TYR A 164 0.79 -10.11 -2.12
C TYR A 164 -0.49 -10.51 -1.38
N ASN A 165 -1.12 -9.58 -0.63
CA ASN A 165 -2.35 -9.88 0.09
C ASN A 165 -3.55 -10.19 -0.86
N PRO A 166 -3.82 -9.37 -1.92
CA PRO A 166 -4.93 -9.67 -2.80
C PRO A 166 -4.82 -11.02 -3.52
N PRO A 167 -3.65 -11.44 -4.08
CA PRO A 167 -3.48 -12.80 -4.60
C PRO A 167 -3.80 -13.89 -3.58
N ALA A 168 -3.34 -13.76 -2.33
CA ALA A 168 -3.65 -14.73 -1.27
C ALA A 168 -5.16 -14.80 -0.97
N CYS A 169 -5.85 -13.65 -0.96
CA CYS A 169 -7.31 -13.59 -0.81
C CYS A 169 -8.04 -14.25 -2.00
N ILE A 170 -7.56 -14.01 -3.23
CA ILE A 170 -8.12 -14.60 -4.46
C ILE A 170 -8.02 -16.12 -4.41
N ASP A 171 -6.89 -16.67 -4.00
CA ASP A 171 -6.71 -18.12 -3.87
C ASP A 171 -7.67 -18.69 -2.82
N ALA A 172 -7.80 -18.04 -1.66
CA ALA A 172 -8.71 -18.48 -0.60
C ALA A 172 -10.19 -18.47 -1.04
N ILE A 173 -10.67 -17.42 -1.76
CA ILE A 173 -12.07 -17.39 -2.24
C ILE A 173 -12.33 -18.41 -3.34
N LYS A 174 -11.33 -18.72 -4.21
CA LYS A 174 -11.44 -19.76 -5.22
C LYS A 174 -11.59 -21.15 -4.58
N GLU A 175 -10.73 -21.47 -3.61
CA GLU A 175 -10.77 -22.75 -2.89
C GLU A 175 -12.05 -22.92 -2.06
N ALA A 176 -12.63 -21.82 -1.56
CA ALA A 176 -13.88 -21.83 -0.82
C ALA A 176 -15.14 -21.74 -1.69
N ASP A 177 -15.01 -21.74 -3.03
CA ASP A 177 -16.10 -21.53 -4.00
C ASP A 177 -16.91 -20.24 -3.70
N LYS A 178 -16.20 -19.14 -3.38
CA LYS A 178 -16.79 -17.83 -3.02
C LYS A 178 -16.53 -16.75 -4.06
N VAL A 179 -16.01 -17.12 -5.25
CA VAL A 179 -15.78 -16.15 -6.34
C VAL A 179 -17.10 -15.46 -6.70
N GLY A 180 -17.05 -14.14 -6.80
CA GLY A 180 -18.22 -13.31 -7.09
C GLY A 180 -19.09 -12.97 -5.87
N SER A 181 -19.17 -13.82 -4.85
CA SER A 181 -19.91 -13.55 -3.60
C SER A 181 -19.10 -12.71 -2.61
N ILE A 182 -17.77 -12.86 -2.58
CA ILE A 182 -16.85 -12.01 -1.83
C ILE A 182 -16.02 -11.22 -2.85
N LYS A 183 -16.04 -9.89 -2.76
CA LYS A 183 -15.27 -9.01 -3.62
C LYS A 183 -13.84 -8.86 -3.11
N ILE A 184 -12.90 -8.64 -4.04
CA ILE A 184 -11.49 -8.37 -3.71
C ILE A 184 -11.14 -6.98 -4.24
N CYS A 185 -10.62 -6.13 -3.35
CA CYS A 185 -9.95 -4.89 -3.69
C CYS A 185 -8.51 -4.93 -3.18
N GLY A 186 -7.58 -4.35 -3.92
CA GLY A 186 -6.17 -4.52 -3.60
C GLY A 186 -5.33 -3.26 -3.67
N PHE A 187 -4.06 -3.45 -3.36
CA PHE A 187 -3.01 -2.47 -3.51
C PHE A 187 -1.88 -3.07 -4.34
N ASP A 188 -1.18 -2.20 -5.08
CA ASP A 188 -0.11 -2.54 -6.02
C ASP A 188 -0.61 -3.31 -7.26
N GLU A 189 0.33 -3.74 -8.14
CA GLU A 189 0.05 -4.22 -9.48
C GLU A 189 0.73 -5.56 -9.78
N GLN A 190 0.63 -6.54 -8.88
CA GLN A 190 1.09 -7.90 -9.20
C GLN A 190 0.29 -8.50 -10.37
N ASP A 191 0.99 -9.21 -11.26
CA ASP A 191 0.39 -9.77 -12.48
C ASP A 191 -0.82 -10.68 -12.15
N ALA A 192 -0.74 -11.45 -11.06
CA ALA A 192 -1.86 -12.29 -10.61
C ALA A 192 -3.11 -11.48 -10.25
N LEU A 193 -2.93 -10.30 -9.62
CA LEU A 193 -4.04 -9.41 -9.30
C LEU A 193 -4.59 -8.72 -10.57
N LEU A 194 -3.72 -8.23 -11.44
CA LEU A 194 -4.13 -7.60 -12.71
C LEU A 194 -4.89 -8.59 -13.59
N GLN A 195 -4.44 -9.86 -13.66
CA GLN A 195 -5.17 -10.92 -14.37
C GLN A 195 -6.53 -11.17 -13.73
N ALA A 196 -6.61 -11.23 -12.40
CA ALA A 196 -7.88 -11.42 -11.71
C ALA A 196 -8.86 -10.26 -11.92
N ILE A 197 -8.38 -9.02 -12.06
CA ILE A 197 -9.21 -7.85 -12.42
C ILE A 197 -9.73 -8.01 -13.86
N SER A 198 -8.85 -8.37 -14.80
CA SER A 198 -9.22 -8.62 -16.19
C SER A 198 -10.29 -9.72 -16.32
N ASP A 199 -10.14 -10.81 -15.56
CA ASP A 199 -11.07 -11.94 -15.52
C ASP A 199 -12.37 -11.65 -14.75
N GLY A 200 -12.44 -10.53 -14.01
CA GLY A 200 -13.58 -10.17 -13.17
C GLY A 200 -13.62 -10.89 -11.80
N ASN A 201 -12.53 -11.56 -11.41
CA ASN A 201 -12.38 -12.24 -10.11
C ASN A 201 -11.92 -11.29 -8.98
N ALA A 202 -11.39 -10.12 -9.31
CA ALA A 202 -11.13 -9.01 -8.41
C ALA A 202 -11.76 -7.74 -8.98
N TYR A 203 -12.15 -6.80 -8.11
CA TYR A 203 -12.80 -5.56 -8.53
C TYR A 203 -11.79 -4.54 -9.05
N GLY A 204 -10.73 -4.32 -8.31
CA GLY A 204 -9.72 -3.34 -8.68
C GLY A 204 -8.57 -3.25 -7.67
N THR A 205 -7.61 -2.39 -7.99
CA THR A 205 -6.44 -2.11 -7.16
C THR A 205 -6.03 -0.65 -7.24
N ILE A 206 -5.26 -0.20 -6.25
CA ILE A 206 -4.53 1.08 -6.29
C ILE A 206 -3.07 0.78 -6.57
N SER A 207 -2.56 1.21 -7.71
CA SER A 207 -1.13 1.12 -8.06
C SER A 207 -0.41 2.41 -7.67
N GLN A 208 0.75 2.28 -7.04
CA GLN A 208 1.62 3.39 -6.67
C GLN A 208 2.56 3.82 -7.81
N LEU A 209 2.54 3.15 -8.96
CA LEU A 209 3.46 3.40 -10.09
C LEU A 209 4.94 3.27 -9.65
N PRO A 210 5.38 2.13 -9.10
CA PRO A 210 6.68 2.01 -8.40
C PRO A 210 7.90 2.25 -9.31
N TRP A 211 7.76 2.13 -10.63
CA TRP A 211 8.83 2.46 -11.58
C TRP A 211 9.23 3.95 -11.51
N GLU A 212 8.30 4.85 -11.13
CA GLU A 212 8.62 6.26 -10.94
C GLU A 212 9.52 6.47 -9.72
N TYR A 213 9.35 5.67 -8.67
CA TYR A 213 10.13 5.80 -7.43
C TYR A 213 11.61 5.51 -7.66
N GLY A 214 11.92 4.45 -8.41
CA GLY A 214 13.30 4.10 -8.74
C GLY A 214 14.01 5.21 -9.51
N TYR A 215 13.38 5.71 -10.56
CA TYR A 215 13.92 6.80 -11.37
C TYR A 215 14.12 8.09 -10.56
N GLU A 216 13.08 8.55 -9.87
CA GLU A 216 13.11 9.79 -9.09
C GLU A 216 14.09 9.71 -7.93
N SER A 217 14.24 8.55 -7.29
CA SER A 217 15.20 8.37 -6.20
C SER A 217 16.64 8.57 -6.67
N ILE A 218 17.02 7.96 -7.79
CA ILE A 218 18.37 8.11 -8.35
C ILE A 218 18.62 9.55 -8.82
N LYS A 219 17.63 10.14 -9.49
CA LYS A 219 17.69 11.54 -9.90
C LYS A 219 17.85 12.48 -8.69
N MET A 220 17.07 12.28 -7.65
CA MET A 220 17.12 13.09 -6.41
C MET A 220 18.46 12.95 -5.71
N LEU A 221 18.99 11.73 -5.55
CA LEU A 221 20.32 11.51 -4.98
C LEU A 221 21.41 12.24 -5.77
N LYS A 222 21.35 12.17 -7.11
CA LYS A 222 22.27 12.92 -7.98
C LYS A 222 22.12 14.44 -7.80
N ASP A 223 20.90 14.96 -7.80
CA ASP A 223 20.64 16.39 -7.64
C ASP A 223 21.21 16.90 -6.31
N ILE A 224 20.99 16.16 -5.21
CA ILE A 224 21.54 16.53 -3.89
C ILE A 224 23.07 16.46 -3.89
N TYR A 225 23.67 15.41 -4.48
CA TYR A 225 25.11 15.24 -4.59
C TYR A 225 25.76 16.42 -5.36
N GLU A 226 25.08 16.94 -6.38
CA GLU A 226 25.50 18.11 -7.15
C GLU A 226 25.13 19.46 -6.48
N GLY A 227 24.62 19.46 -5.24
CA GLY A 227 24.30 20.65 -4.46
C GLY A 227 22.91 21.24 -4.72
N ARG A 228 22.06 20.57 -5.46
CA ARG A 228 20.67 20.98 -5.69
C ARG A 228 19.74 20.32 -4.65
N MET A 229 19.43 21.08 -3.61
CA MET A 229 18.59 20.57 -2.53
C MET A 229 17.08 20.55 -2.93
N PRO A 230 16.30 19.57 -2.44
CA PRO A 230 14.87 19.54 -2.67
C PRO A 230 14.14 20.73 -2.01
N GLU A 231 13.14 21.28 -2.69
CA GLU A 231 12.32 22.39 -2.18
C GLU A 231 11.39 21.93 -1.04
N SER A 232 11.05 20.65 -0.97
CA SER A 232 10.17 20.05 0.02
C SER A 232 10.76 18.77 0.58
N LYS A 233 10.45 18.48 1.84
CA LYS A 233 10.78 17.18 2.48
C LYS A 233 9.92 16.02 1.99
N PHE A 234 8.93 16.28 1.14
CA PHE A 234 8.05 15.27 0.53
C PHE A 234 7.83 15.56 -0.94
N VAL A 235 8.22 14.65 -1.80
CA VAL A 235 7.91 14.62 -3.23
C VAL A 235 6.76 13.64 -3.44
N GLU A 236 5.53 14.17 -3.44
CA GLU A 236 4.33 13.37 -3.62
C GLU A 236 4.26 12.83 -5.05
N LYS A 237 4.19 11.52 -5.19
CA LYS A 237 3.97 10.81 -6.46
C LYS A 237 2.50 10.44 -6.60
N SER A 238 2.04 10.41 -7.84
CA SER A 238 0.68 9.98 -8.16
C SER A 238 0.49 8.48 -7.90
N PHE A 239 -0.78 8.08 -7.80
CA PHE A 239 -1.21 6.70 -7.82
C PHE A 239 -2.38 6.55 -8.80
N ALA A 240 -2.66 5.34 -9.25
CA ALA A 240 -3.73 5.04 -10.19
C ALA A 240 -4.70 4.01 -9.61
N ALA A 241 -6.00 4.28 -9.74
CA ALA A 241 -7.02 3.25 -9.55
C ALA A 241 -7.13 2.42 -10.83
N VAL A 242 -6.98 1.11 -10.69
CA VAL A 242 -7.02 0.15 -11.80
C VAL A 242 -8.23 -0.76 -11.60
N THR A 243 -9.13 -0.76 -12.57
CA THR A 243 -10.34 -1.58 -12.61
C THR A 243 -10.44 -2.26 -13.97
N LYS A 244 -11.48 -3.05 -14.18
CA LYS A 244 -11.73 -3.70 -15.47
C LYS A 244 -11.85 -2.70 -16.64
N GLU A 245 -12.20 -1.45 -16.36
CA GLU A 245 -12.41 -0.42 -17.39
C GLU A 245 -11.10 0.08 -18.01
N ASN A 246 -10.00 0.07 -17.23
CA ASN A 246 -8.70 0.61 -17.67
C ASN A 246 -7.52 -0.38 -17.56
N ILE A 247 -7.79 -1.64 -17.25
CA ILE A 247 -6.77 -2.67 -17.01
C ILE A 247 -5.86 -2.87 -18.23
N ASP A 248 -6.41 -2.86 -19.43
CA ASP A 248 -5.63 -3.14 -20.65
C ASP A 248 -4.62 -2.03 -20.93
N GLU A 249 -5.04 -0.76 -20.79
CA GLU A 249 -4.16 0.40 -20.92
C GLU A 249 -3.08 0.40 -19.83
N PHE A 250 -3.48 0.17 -18.58
CA PHE A 250 -2.55 0.09 -17.46
C PHE A 250 -1.51 -1.01 -17.66
N TRP A 251 -1.93 -2.20 -18.08
CA TRP A 251 -1.02 -3.33 -18.29
C TRP A 251 -0.06 -3.12 -19.46
N ALA A 252 -0.53 -2.49 -20.54
CA ALA A 252 0.32 -2.09 -21.64
C ALA A 252 1.43 -1.11 -21.16
N LYS A 253 1.05 -0.12 -20.37
CA LYS A 253 2.00 0.84 -19.75
C LYS A 253 3.01 0.17 -18.83
N LYS A 254 2.55 -0.71 -17.94
CA LYS A 254 3.43 -1.50 -17.05
C LYS A 254 4.47 -2.29 -17.85
N LYS A 255 4.06 -2.96 -18.94
CA LYS A 255 4.98 -3.71 -19.81
C LYS A 255 5.99 -2.82 -20.51
N GLU A 256 5.56 -1.65 -21.00
CA GLU A 256 6.44 -0.64 -21.59
C GLU A 256 7.53 -0.23 -20.59
N MET A 257 7.14 0.15 -19.37
CA MET A 257 8.08 0.57 -18.32
C MET A 257 9.05 -0.54 -17.93
N ALA A 258 8.57 -1.79 -17.82
CA ALA A 258 9.42 -2.95 -17.55
C ALA A 258 10.42 -3.26 -18.68
N ALA A 259 10.06 -2.96 -19.93
CA ALA A 259 10.96 -3.13 -21.08
C ALA A 259 12.10 -2.09 -21.07
N LEU A 260 11.82 -0.84 -20.69
CA LEU A 260 12.84 0.21 -20.55
C LEU A 260 13.95 -0.16 -19.54
N GLY A 261 13.58 -0.83 -18.44
CA GLY A 261 14.53 -1.30 -17.42
C GLY A 261 15.42 -2.48 -17.87
N LYS A 262 15.09 -3.15 -18.97
CA LYS A 262 15.86 -4.30 -19.51
C LYS A 262 16.79 -3.93 -20.68
N SER A 263 16.67 -2.72 -21.20
CA SER A 263 17.41 -2.27 -22.40
C SER A 263 18.74 -1.55 -22.06
N GLN A 264 19.22 -1.69 -20.83
CA GLN A 264 20.52 -1.17 -20.37
C GLN A 264 21.41 -2.41 -19.97
#